data_238ca8b75340986fbba6958ee9ae8e54
#
_entry.id   238ca8b75340986fbba6958ee9ae8e54
#
_cell.length_a   1.000
_cell.length_b   1.000
_cell.length_c   1.000
_cell.angle_alpha   90.00
_cell.angle_beta   90.00
_cell.angle_gamma   90.00
#
_symmetry.space_group_name_H-M   'P 1'
#
loop_
_entity.id
_entity.type
_entity.pdbx_description
1 polymer ?
#
loop_
_entity_poly.entity_id
_entity_poly.type
_entity_poly.pdbx_seq_one_letter_code
_entity_poly.pdbx_strand_id
1 'polypeptide(L)'
;MNTRQTSQPILISGLSLLIIGWGGAALLVFFTPPTVWPRWGFLVLWTLGWIGAAMPIFYFFNLRFPSDPPAGANVILRQSIWAGLYWATLAWLQLGRAATPWVVAGLALGLIALEYLIRLRERSQWYPPAEEPSQPVKDE
;
A
#
# COMPACT_ATOMS: atom_id res chain seq x y z
N MET A 1 22.31 0.70 -7.26
CA MET A 1 21.17 -0.22 -7.53
C MET A 1 20.21 0.45 -8.49
N ASN A 2 19.89 -0.19 -9.61
CA ASN A 2 19.16 0.43 -10.72
C ASN A 2 17.69 0.64 -10.33
N THR A 3 17.26 1.86 -10.09
CA THR A 3 15.88 2.25 -9.74
C THR A 3 14.85 1.77 -10.77
N ARG A 4 15.25 1.61 -12.02
CA ARG A 4 14.39 1.08 -13.10
C ARG A 4 14.04 -0.41 -12.94
N GLN A 5 14.89 -1.23 -12.32
CA GLN A 5 14.61 -2.67 -12.13
C GLN A 5 13.56 -2.93 -11.04
N THR A 6 13.45 -2.05 -10.06
CA THR A 6 12.50 -2.22 -8.94
C THR A 6 11.12 -1.65 -9.27
N SER A 7 11.02 -0.70 -10.21
CA SER A 7 9.76 -0.03 -10.56
C SER A 7 8.80 -0.89 -11.40
N GLN A 8 9.33 -1.66 -12.34
CA GLN A 8 8.51 -2.46 -13.25
C GLN A 8 7.64 -3.51 -12.53
N PRO A 9 8.18 -4.35 -11.63
CA PRO A 9 7.36 -5.36 -10.95
C PRO A 9 6.27 -4.74 -10.07
N ILE A 10 6.52 -3.61 -9.41
CA ILE A 10 5.54 -2.93 -8.56
C ILE A 10 4.38 -2.39 -9.41
N LEU A 11 4.67 -1.75 -10.53
CA LEU A 11 3.65 -1.20 -11.42
C LEU A 11 2.82 -2.30 -12.10
N ILE A 12 3.47 -3.36 -12.56
CA ILE A 12 2.79 -4.50 -13.18
C ILE A 12 1.87 -5.19 -12.16
N SER A 13 2.37 -5.48 -10.96
CA SER A 13 1.57 -6.09 -9.89
C SER A 13 0.40 -5.19 -9.47
N GLY A 14 0.63 -3.89 -9.33
CA GLY A 14 -0.42 -2.92 -9.00
C GLY A 14 -1.50 -2.87 -10.07
N LEU A 15 -1.11 -2.79 -11.35
CA LEU A 15 -2.06 -2.77 -12.46
C LEU A 15 -2.85 -4.08 -12.57
N SER A 16 -2.20 -5.23 -12.39
CA SER A 16 -2.87 -6.53 -12.39
C SER A 16 -3.90 -6.63 -11.28
N LEU A 17 -3.55 -6.24 -10.05
CA LEU A 17 -4.46 -6.23 -8.91
C LEU A 17 -5.62 -5.24 -9.12
N LEU A 18 -5.37 -4.08 -9.73
CA LEU A 18 -6.39 -3.10 -10.06
C LEU A 18 -7.41 -3.68 -11.05
N ILE A 19 -6.94 -4.28 -12.15
CA ILE A 19 -7.81 -4.86 -13.18
C ILE A 19 -8.62 -6.03 -12.62
N ILE A 20 -7.98 -6.93 -11.88
CA ILE A 20 -8.64 -8.09 -11.27
C ILE A 20 -9.65 -7.62 -10.20
N GLY A 21 -9.26 -6.70 -9.35
CA GLY A 21 -10.09 -6.20 -8.26
C GLY A 21 -11.32 -5.44 -8.77
N TRP A 22 -11.13 -4.40 -9.56
CA TRP A 22 -12.24 -3.60 -10.07
C TRP A 22 -13.04 -4.34 -11.15
N GLY A 23 -12.37 -5.06 -12.08
CA GLY A 23 -13.03 -5.86 -13.08
C GLY A 23 -13.85 -6.99 -12.47
N GLY A 24 -13.29 -7.71 -11.52
CA GLY A 24 -13.99 -8.77 -10.78
C GLY A 24 -15.14 -8.23 -9.94
N ALA A 25 -14.97 -7.11 -9.25
CA ALA A 25 -16.06 -6.47 -8.49
C ALA A 25 -17.20 -6.03 -9.40
N ALA A 26 -16.91 -5.44 -10.56
CA ALA A 26 -17.91 -5.09 -11.55
C ALA A 26 -18.66 -6.30 -12.08
N LEU A 27 -17.95 -7.34 -12.50
CA LEU A 27 -18.57 -8.58 -12.96
C LEU A 27 -19.48 -9.17 -11.87
N LEU A 28 -19.04 -9.19 -10.63
CA LEU A 28 -19.81 -9.73 -9.52
C LEU A 28 -21.10 -8.94 -9.29
N VAL A 29 -21.04 -7.60 -9.35
CA VAL A 29 -22.22 -6.73 -9.18
C VAL A 29 -23.22 -6.90 -10.33
N PHE A 30 -22.75 -7.02 -11.58
CA PHE A 30 -23.64 -7.10 -12.73
C PHE A 30 -24.23 -8.48 -12.97
N PHE A 31 -23.51 -9.55 -12.62
CA PHE A 31 -23.91 -10.93 -12.99
C PHE A 31 -24.40 -11.78 -11.80
N THR A 32 -24.31 -11.28 -10.56
CA THR A 32 -24.62 -12.11 -9.40
C THR A 32 -25.72 -11.47 -8.54
N PRO A 33 -26.72 -12.26 -8.08
CA PRO A 33 -27.74 -11.76 -7.16
C PRO A 33 -27.11 -11.39 -5.80
N PRO A 34 -27.66 -10.40 -5.06
CA PRO A 34 -27.09 -9.87 -3.81
C PRO A 34 -27.30 -10.82 -2.63
N THR A 35 -26.73 -12.02 -2.71
CA THR A 35 -26.71 -13.02 -1.63
C THR A 35 -25.47 -12.85 -0.74
N VAL A 36 -25.36 -13.63 0.33
CA VAL A 36 -24.29 -13.50 1.34
C VAL A 36 -22.90 -13.72 0.73
N TRP A 37 -22.73 -14.77 -0.08
CA TRP A 37 -21.42 -15.12 -0.66
C TRP A 37 -20.86 -14.06 -1.63
N PRO A 38 -21.65 -13.51 -2.58
CA PRO A 38 -21.17 -12.42 -3.43
C PRO A 38 -20.77 -11.16 -2.67
N ARG A 39 -21.39 -10.86 -1.51
CA ARG A 39 -20.98 -9.72 -0.68
C ARG A 39 -19.56 -9.87 -0.15
N TRP A 40 -19.18 -11.04 0.31
CA TRP A 40 -17.80 -11.32 0.73
C TRP A 40 -16.82 -11.27 -0.44
N GLY A 41 -17.19 -11.86 -1.57
CA GLY A 41 -16.43 -11.77 -2.82
C GLY A 41 -16.20 -10.33 -3.25
N PHE A 42 -17.25 -9.50 -3.20
CA PHE A 42 -17.18 -8.10 -3.50
C PHE A 42 -16.17 -7.36 -2.57
N LEU A 43 -16.23 -7.57 -1.27
CA LEU A 43 -15.31 -6.92 -0.32
C LEU A 43 -13.84 -7.31 -0.58
N VAL A 44 -13.58 -8.57 -0.91
CA VAL A 44 -12.24 -9.04 -1.27
C VAL A 44 -11.76 -8.35 -2.55
N LEU A 45 -12.56 -8.37 -3.62
CA LEU A 45 -12.22 -7.76 -4.90
C LEU A 45 -12.08 -6.23 -4.79
N TRP A 46 -12.96 -5.59 -4.02
CA TRP A 46 -12.88 -4.18 -3.69
C TRP A 46 -11.55 -3.83 -3.00
N THR A 47 -11.15 -4.64 -2.01
CA THR A 47 -9.86 -4.46 -1.31
C THR A 47 -8.68 -4.59 -2.26
N LEU A 48 -8.67 -5.65 -3.09
CA LEU A 48 -7.62 -5.88 -4.08
C LEU A 48 -7.53 -4.73 -5.09
N GLY A 49 -8.66 -4.23 -5.55
CA GLY A 49 -8.72 -3.08 -6.47
C GLY A 49 -8.10 -1.82 -5.87
N TRP A 50 -8.38 -1.53 -4.60
CA TRP A 50 -7.79 -0.37 -3.91
C TRP A 50 -6.31 -0.55 -3.60
N ILE A 51 -5.86 -1.77 -3.23
CA ILE A 51 -4.42 -2.06 -3.08
C ILE A 51 -3.72 -1.83 -4.42
N GLY A 52 -4.29 -2.35 -5.51
CA GLY A 52 -3.74 -2.18 -6.86
C GLY A 52 -3.66 -0.73 -7.31
N ALA A 53 -4.69 0.09 -7.02
CA ALA A 53 -4.70 1.51 -7.31
C ALA A 53 -3.70 2.30 -6.45
N ALA A 54 -3.53 1.92 -5.20
CA ALA A 54 -2.65 2.60 -4.25
C ALA A 54 -1.15 2.39 -4.58
N MET A 55 -0.77 1.22 -5.12
CA MET A 55 0.63 0.91 -5.45
C MET A 55 1.30 1.97 -6.35
N PRO A 56 0.78 2.31 -7.54
CA PRO A 56 1.41 3.32 -8.38
C PRO A 56 1.37 4.72 -7.75
N ILE A 57 0.33 5.02 -6.96
CA ILE A 57 0.21 6.30 -6.25
C ILE A 57 1.33 6.44 -5.23
N PHE A 58 1.50 5.46 -4.32
CA PHE A 58 2.57 5.50 -3.32
C PHE A 58 3.96 5.40 -3.94
N TYR A 59 4.11 4.65 -5.02
CA TYR A 59 5.36 4.63 -5.79
C TYR A 59 5.72 6.04 -6.28
N PHE A 60 4.77 6.75 -6.91
CA PHE A 60 4.96 8.11 -7.39
C PHE A 60 5.29 9.10 -6.26
N PHE A 61 4.57 9.01 -5.12
CA PHE A 61 4.85 9.85 -3.96
C PHE A 61 6.26 9.64 -3.41
N ASN A 62 6.70 8.38 -3.29
CA ASN A 62 8.05 8.08 -2.82
C ASN A 62 9.16 8.49 -3.81
N LEU A 63 8.85 8.56 -5.12
CA LEU A 63 9.77 9.14 -6.11
C LEU A 63 9.86 10.66 -5.98
N ARG A 64 8.71 11.33 -5.77
CA ARG A 64 8.64 12.80 -5.72
C ARG A 64 9.16 13.36 -4.40
N PHE A 65 8.96 12.64 -3.32
CA PHE A 65 9.37 13.00 -1.97
C PHE A 65 10.21 11.86 -1.37
N PRO A 66 11.50 11.77 -1.76
CA PRO A 66 12.35 10.70 -1.25
C PRO A 66 12.49 10.82 0.26
N SER A 67 12.25 9.71 0.95
CA SER A 67 12.46 9.60 2.40
C SER A 67 13.88 9.10 2.67
N ASP A 68 14.45 9.48 3.79
CA ASP A 68 15.74 9.00 4.27
C ASP A 68 15.51 8.09 5.51
N PRO A 69 15.81 6.80 5.44
CA PRO A 69 16.28 6.01 4.29
C PRO A 69 15.22 5.85 3.17
N PRO A 70 15.64 5.61 1.90
CA PRO A 70 14.74 5.51 0.77
C PRO A 70 13.73 4.37 0.95
N ALA A 71 12.46 4.64 0.60
CA ALA A 71 11.40 3.67 0.73
C ALA A 71 11.60 2.47 -0.23
N GLY A 72 11.85 1.30 0.32
CA GLY A 72 11.93 0.06 -0.43
C GLY A 72 10.54 -0.43 -0.91
N ALA A 73 10.53 -1.45 -1.78
CA ALA A 73 9.31 -2.07 -2.29
C ALA A 73 8.34 -2.52 -1.17
N ASN A 74 8.88 -3.02 -0.07
CA ASN A 74 8.11 -3.46 1.10
C ASN A 74 7.33 -2.32 1.76
N VAL A 75 7.88 -1.11 1.79
CA VAL A 75 7.22 0.08 2.35
C VAL A 75 6.04 0.48 1.47
N ILE A 76 6.23 0.49 0.15
CA ILE A 76 5.17 0.82 -0.82
C ILE A 76 4.04 -0.21 -0.74
N LEU A 77 4.38 -1.51 -0.69
CA LEU A 77 3.40 -2.58 -0.56
C LEU A 77 2.59 -2.45 0.74
N ARG A 78 3.26 -2.23 1.87
CA ARG A 78 2.61 -2.04 3.18
C ARG A 78 1.64 -0.85 3.17
N GLN A 79 2.05 0.29 2.62
CA GLN A 79 1.19 1.47 2.49
C GLN A 79 -0.03 1.20 1.61
N SER A 80 0.16 0.45 0.53
CA SER A 80 -0.94 0.06 -0.37
C SER A 80 -1.92 -0.88 0.33
N ILE A 81 -1.44 -1.81 1.16
CA ILE A 81 -2.28 -2.68 1.97
C ILE A 81 -3.09 -1.87 2.99
N TRP A 82 -2.48 -0.89 3.68
CA TRP A 82 -3.21 0.00 4.59
C TRP A 82 -4.32 0.79 3.89
N ALA A 83 -4.05 1.30 2.68
CA ALA A 83 -5.06 1.98 1.89
C ALA A 83 -6.21 1.03 1.49
N GLY A 84 -5.89 -0.19 1.05
CA GLY A 84 -6.90 -1.20 0.74
C GLY A 84 -7.74 -1.58 1.96
N LEU A 85 -7.12 -1.79 3.11
CA LEU A 85 -7.79 -2.11 4.37
C LEU A 85 -8.71 -0.96 4.82
N TYR A 86 -8.25 0.29 4.68
CA TYR A 86 -9.06 1.48 4.96
C TYR A 86 -10.35 1.47 4.15
N TRP A 87 -10.25 1.34 2.82
CA TRP A 87 -11.40 1.33 1.93
C TRP A 87 -12.31 0.11 2.13
N ALA A 88 -11.75 -1.05 2.46
CA ALA A 88 -12.52 -2.24 2.81
C ALA A 88 -13.35 -2.03 4.08
N THR A 89 -12.70 -1.46 5.10
CA THR A 89 -13.36 -1.15 6.38
C THR A 89 -14.48 -0.11 6.18
N LEU A 90 -14.24 0.93 5.37
CA LEU A 90 -15.27 1.91 5.03
C LEU A 90 -16.45 1.29 4.29
N ALA A 91 -16.19 0.41 3.30
CA ALA A 91 -17.24 -0.29 2.58
C ALA A 91 -18.08 -1.16 3.53
N TRP A 92 -17.41 -1.86 4.46
CA TRP A 92 -18.10 -2.68 5.45
C TRP A 92 -18.93 -1.85 6.45
N LEU A 93 -18.38 -0.74 6.96
CA LEU A 93 -19.10 0.20 7.82
C LEU A 93 -20.30 0.83 7.10
N GLN A 94 -20.16 1.10 5.81
CA GLN A 94 -21.25 1.64 4.99
C GLN A 94 -22.41 0.65 4.84
N LEU A 95 -22.14 -0.65 4.74
CA LEU A 95 -23.19 -1.67 4.76
C LEU A 95 -24.00 -1.65 6.05
N GLY A 96 -23.35 -1.36 7.19
CA GLY A 96 -24.00 -1.20 8.50
C GLY A 96 -24.54 0.21 8.77
N ARG A 97 -24.43 1.16 7.81
CA ARG A 97 -24.76 2.59 7.99
C ARG A 97 -24.02 3.25 9.15
N ALA A 98 -22.86 2.70 9.54
CA ALA A 98 -22.02 3.21 10.62
C ALA A 98 -20.91 4.17 10.15
N ALA A 99 -20.75 4.38 8.83
CA ALA A 99 -19.75 5.27 8.26
C ALA A 99 -20.15 6.73 8.43
N THR A 100 -19.91 7.28 9.62
CA THR A 100 -20.06 8.72 9.88
C THR A 100 -18.78 9.48 9.51
N PRO A 101 -18.82 10.79 9.20
CA PRO A 101 -17.63 11.58 8.89
C PRO A 101 -16.55 11.49 9.97
N TRP A 102 -16.95 11.42 11.23
CA TRP A 102 -16.02 11.29 12.36
C TRP A 102 -15.33 9.92 12.41
N VAL A 103 -16.05 8.84 12.11
CA VAL A 103 -15.48 7.50 12.01
C VAL A 103 -14.51 7.40 10.84
N VAL A 104 -14.87 7.96 9.67
CA VAL A 104 -14.00 8.01 8.49
C VAL A 104 -12.70 8.75 8.80
N ALA A 105 -12.80 9.95 9.39
CA ALA A 105 -11.63 10.75 9.75
C ALA A 105 -10.79 10.07 10.84
N GLY A 106 -11.42 9.54 11.89
CA GLY A 106 -10.73 8.84 12.98
C GLY A 106 -9.97 7.61 12.51
N LEU A 107 -10.57 6.81 11.61
CA LEU A 107 -9.92 5.64 11.02
C LEU A 107 -8.70 6.05 10.17
N ALA A 108 -8.84 7.11 9.35
CA ALA A 108 -7.74 7.62 8.55
C ALA A 108 -6.58 8.10 9.42
N LEU A 109 -6.86 8.92 10.44
CA LEU A 109 -5.85 9.42 11.38
C LEU A 109 -5.17 8.27 12.14
N GLY A 110 -5.94 7.28 12.59
CA GLY A 110 -5.41 6.09 13.27
C GLY A 110 -4.42 5.31 12.40
N LEU A 111 -4.76 5.08 11.13
CA LEU A 111 -3.87 4.38 10.20
C LEU A 111 -2.61 5.20 9.86
N ILE A 112 -2.74 6.51 9.69
CA ILE A 112 -1.60 7.41 9.47
C ILE A 112 -0.67 7.40 10.69
N ALA A 113 -1.24 7.49 11.89
CA ALA A 113 -0.47 7.43 13.14
C ALA A 113 0.26 6.09 13.30
N LEU A 114 -0.41 4.98 12.99
CA LEU A 114 0.18 3.65 13.03
C LEU A 114 1.36 3.52 12.06
N GLU A 115 1.19 3.95 10.81
CA GLU A 115 2.27 3.93 9.81
C GLU A 115 3.44 4.83 10.25
N TYR A 116 3.15 6.00 10.84
CA TYR A 116 4.17 6.90 11.37
C TYR A 116 4.98 6.25 12.50
N LEU A 117 4.30 5.57 13.44
CA LEU A 117 4.96 4.85 14.54
C LEU A 117 5.85 3.70 14.02
N ILE A 118 5.38 2.95 13.03
CA ILE A 118 6.16 1.88 12.41
C ILE A 118 7.42 2.48 11.75
N ARG A 119 7.29 3.58 11.03
CA ARG A 119 8.43 4.26 10.41
C ARG A 119 9.42 4.82 11.42
N LEU A 120 8.95 5.37 12.54
CA LEU A 120 9.84 5.81 13.62
C LEU A 120 10.66 4.65 14.18
N ARG A 121 10.02 3.50 14.39
CA ARG A 121 10.70 2.29 14.86
C ARG A 121 11.73 1.77 13.85
N GLU A 122 11.39 1.75 12.56
CA GLU A 122 12.31 1.35 11.49
C GLU A 122 13.54 2.28 11.44
N ARG A 123 13.35 3.59 11.56
CA ARG A 123 14.45 4.56 11.61
C ARG A 123 15.36 4.37 12.81
N SER A 124 14.82 4.05 13.98
CA SER A 124 15.61 3.83 15.20
C SER A 124 16.46 2.55 15.15
N GLN A 125 16.11 1.61 14.27
CA GLN A 125 16.84 0.34 14.09
C GLN A 125 17.79 0.36 12.88
N TRP A 126 17.76 1.44 12.08
CA TRP A 126 18.64 1.55 10.94
C TRP A 126 20.08 1.88 11.39
N TYR A 127 20.99 0.93 11.18
CA TYR A 127 22.42 1.13 11.36
C TYR A 127 23.02 1.48 9.98
N PRO A 128 23.75 2.62 9.82
CA PRO A 128 24.47 2.88 8.58
C PRO A 128 25.42 1.73 8.28
N PRO A 129 25.60 1.31 7.02
CA PRO A 129 26.67 0.38 6.67
C PRO A 129 27.98 0.96 7.19
N ALA A 130 28.77 0.15 7.90
CA ALA A 130 30.10 0.54 8.32
C ALA A 130 30.87 0.99 7.07
N GLU A 131 31.43 2.19 7.09
CA GLU A 131 32.35 2.64 6.05
C GLU A 131 33.44 1.58 5.94
N GLU A 132 33.55 0.94 4.77
CA GLU A 132 34.67 0.05 4.50
C GLU A 132 35.96 0.84 4.78
N PRO A 133 36.90 0.31 5.60
CA PRO A 133 38.15 0.98 5.85
C PRO A 133 38.79 1.28 4.50
N SER A 134 39.02 2.56 4.21
CA SER A 134 39.74 3.00 3.02
C SER A 134 40.98 2.13 2.87
N GLN A 135 41.04 1.32 1.81
CA GLN A 135 42.21 0.52 1.51
C GLN A 135 43.44 1.47 1.51
N PRO A 136 44.52 1.12 2.22
CA PRO A 136 45.72 1.94 2.19
C PRO A 136 46.18 2.05 0.75
N VAL A 137 46.33 3.29 0.28
CA VAL A 137 46.96 3.62 -1.00
C VAL A 137 48.30 2.91 -1.01
N LYS A 138 48.44 1.88 -1.87
CA LYS A 138 49.77 1.32 -2.16
C LYS A 138 50.53 2.38 -2.94
N ASP A 139 51.38 3.09 -2.24
CA ASP A 139 52.43 3.90 -2.87
C ASP A 139 53.42 2.91 -3.55
N GLU A 140 53.38 2.86 -4.89
CA GLU A 140 54.48 2.36 -5.73
C GLU A 140 55.31 3.50 -6.21
#